data_5db79d265dadf8c939269176a5777e32
#
_entry.id   5db79d265dadf8c939269176a5777e32
#
_cell.length_a   1.000
_cell.length_b   1.000
_cell.length_c   1.000
_cell.angle_alpha   90.00
_cell.angle_beta   90.00
_cell.angle_gamma   90.00
#
_symmetry.space_group_name_H-M   'P 1'
#
loop_
_entity.id
_entity.type
_entity.pdbx_description
1 polymer ?
#
loop_
_entity_poly.entity_id
_entity_poly.type
_entity_poly.pdbx_seq_one_letter_code
_entity_poly.pdbx_strand_id
1 'polypeptide(L)'
;MPEAPPQRPPSDNATLIRASHILIAYQGALDAPKTVTRDKETARKLANFVATEARAGSPFAELVRKYSDDPNTKADDGRLGQISRTQLAKPFTDAAFGLMVKEITTDPVETAFGFHIIKRTE
;
A
#
# COMPACT_ATOMS: atom_id res chain seq x y z
N MET A 1 -3.64 -20.24 28.73
CA MET A 1 -3.51 -20.77 27.52
C MET A 1 -2.81 -19.83 26.62
N PRO A 2 -1.80 -20.28 26.16
CA PRO A 2 -1.23 -19.41 25.25
C PRO A 2 -2.18 -19.40 24.15
N GLU A 3 -2.61 -18.32 23.92
CA GLU A 3 -3.19 -18.09 22.78
C GLU A 3 -2.29 -18.44 21.77
N ALA A 4 -2.73 -19.16 20.87
CA ALA A 4 -2.16 -19.06 19.56
C ALA A 4 -1.95 -17.58 19.31
N PRO A 5 -0.87 -17.19 18.65
CA PRO A 5 -0.73 -15.83 18.25
C PRO A 5 -2.06 -15.44 17.67
N PRO A 6 -2.55 -14.28 18.04
CA PRO A 6 -3.86 -13.90 17.65
C PRO A 6 -3.98 -14.14 16.19
N GLN A 7 -4.79 -15.14 15.87
CA GLN A 7 -5.14 -15.29 14.54
C GLN A 7 -5.89 -14.06 14.24
N ARG A 8 -5.42 -13.39 13.26
CA ARG A 8 -6.18 -12.30 12.74
C ARG A 8 -7.55 -12.85 12.42
N PRO A 9 -8.60 -12.21 12.93
CA PRO A 9 -9.91 -12.59 12.45
C PRO A 9 -9.86 -12.48 10.94
N PRO A 10 -10.49 -13.40 10.23
CA PRO A 10 -10.63 -13.21 8.83
C PRO A 10 -11.16 -11.80 8.63
N SER A 11 -10.55 -11.05 7.75
CA SER A 11 -11.10 -9.79 7.39
C SER A 11 -12.59 -10.04 7.19
N ASP A 12 -13.38 -9.09 7.56
CA ASP A 12 -14.81 -9.12 7.71
C ASP A 12 -15.63 -9.52 6.48
N ASN A 13 -15.11 -10.33 5.57
CA ASN A 13 -15.78 -10.75 4.34
C ASN A 13 -16.37 -9.60 3.53
N ALA A 14 -15.80 -8.41 3.69
CA ALA A 14 -16.26 -7.25 2.95
C ALA A 14 -16.08 -7.48 1.45
N THR A 15 -17.05 -7.06 0.67
CA THR A 15 -16.95 -7.06 -0.78
C THR A 15 -16.41 -5.74 -1.32
N LEU A 16 -16.49 -4.70 -0.50
CA LEU A 16 -15.98 -3.37 -0.80
C LEU A 16 -15.27 -2.85 0.43
N ILE A 17 -14.11 -2.23 0.22
CA ILE A 17 -13.38 -1.57 1.30
C ILE A 17 -12.91 -0.22 0.82
N ARG A 18 -12.47 0.63 1.73
CA ARG A 18 -11.76 1.85 1.38
C ARG A 18 -10.32 1.70 1.81
N ALA A 19 -9.42 2.16 0.95
CA ALA A 19 -7.99 2.03 1.20
C ALA A 19 -7.24 3.25 0.67
N SER A 20 -6.08 3.47 1.24
CA SER A 20 -5.11 4.44 0.75
C SER A 20 -3.81 3.71 0.48
N HIS A 21 -2.97 4.24 -0.41
CA HIS A 21 -1.69 3.62 -0.67
C HIS A 21 -0.60 4.64 -0.93
N ILE A 22 0.62 4.18 -0.80
CA ILE A 22 1.82 4.89 -1.23
C ILE A 22 2.45 4.02 -2.30
N LEU A 23 2.68 4.56 -3.47
CA LEU A 23 3.35 3.83 -4.56
C LEU A 23 4.79 4.26 -4.63
N ILE A 24 5.70 3.30 -4.58
CA ILE A 24 7.12 3.54 -4.83
C ILE A 24 7.45 2.86 -6.16
N ALA A 25 7.52 3.65 -7.21
CA ALA A 25 7.81 3.15 -8.54
C ALA A 25 9.32 3.05 -8.77
N TYR A 26 9.71 2.40 -9.86
CA TYR A 26 11.10 2.35 -10.29
C TYR A 26 11.15 2.59 -11.80
N GLN A 27 12.32 2.93 -12.30
CA GLN A 27 12.48 3.19 -13.72
C GLN A 27 12.12 1.93 -14.52
N GLY A 28 11.22 2.06 -15.46
CA GLY A 28 10.75 0.93 -16.25
C GLY A 28 9.48 0.26 -15.75
N ALA A 29 8.99 0.63 -14.56
CA ALA A 29 7.72 0.11 -14.09
C ALA A 29 6.58 0.67 -14.93
N LEU A 30 5.44 -0.03 -14.93
CA LEU A 30 4.28 0.38 -15.70
C LEU A 30 3.81 1.77 -15.26
N ASP A 31 3.66 2.67 -16.21
CA ASP A 31 3.21 4.04 -15.99
C ASP A 31 4.05 4.83 -14.99
N ALA A 32 5.31 4.43 -14.78
CA ALA A 32 6.17 5.17 -13.87
C ALA A 32 6.39 6.60 -14.39
N PRO A 33 6.26 7.61 -13.50
CA PRO A 33 6.57 8.98 -13.90
C PRO A 33 8.01 9.08 -14.41
N LYS A 34 8.25 9.92 -15.42
CA LYS A 34 9.58 10.05 -16.00
C LYS A 34 10.61 10.59 -15.02
N THR A 35 10.15 11.23 -13.96
CA THR A 35 11.03 11.74 -12.91
C THR A 35 11.57 10.64 -12.01
N VAL A 36 10.99 9.44 -12.07
CA VAL A 36 11.45 8.30 -11.27
C VAL A 36 12.62 7.65 -11.99
N THR A 37 13.80 7.76 -11.39
CA THR A 37 15.03 7.25 -12.00
C THR A 37 15.67 6.12 -11.18
N ARG A 38 15.14 5.83 -9.99
CA ARG A 38 15.69 4.76 -9.15
C ARG A 38 15.44 3.38 -9.77
N ASP A 39 16.36 2.46 -9.53
CA ASP A 39 16.17 1.09 -10.00
C ASP A 39 15.24 0.32 -9.04
N LYS A 40 14.90 -0.90 -9.42
CA LYS A 40 13.94 -1.70 -8.67
C LYS A 40 14.44 -2.02 -7.26
N GLU A 41 15.73 -2.32 -7.11
CA GLU A 41 16.27 -2.66 -5.81
C GLU A 41 16.26 -1.45 -4.86
N THR A 42 16.59 -0.28 -5.37
CA THR A 42 16.53 0.96 -4.60
C THR A 42 15.08 1.24 -4.20
N ALA A 43 14.14 1.02 -5.12
CA ALA A 43 12.72 1.21 -4.84
C ALA A 43 12.25 0.26 -3.73
N ARG A 44 12.69 -1.00 -3.77
CA ARG A 44 12.32 -1.97 -2.73
C ARG A 44 12.80 -1.52 -1.36
N LYS A 45 14.05 -1.05 -1.28
CA LYS A 45 14.61 -0.56 -0.01
C LYS A 45 13.85 0.66 0.49
N LEU A 46 13.53 1.58 -0.39
CA LEU A 46 12.75 2.76 -0.03
C LEU A 46 11.35 2.36 0.44
N ALA A 47 10.71 1.44 -0.25
CA ALA A 47 9.39 0.97 0.13
C ALA A 47 9.40 0.32 1.53
N ASN A 48 10.43 -0.48 1.81
CA ASN A 48 10.59 -1.08 3.14
C ASN A 48 10.75 -0.01 4.22
N PHE A 49 11.53 1.03 3.94
CA PHE A 49 11.71 2.13 4.86
C PHE A 49 10.39 2.85 5.11
N VAL A 50 9.64 3.16 4.04
CA VAL A 50 8.37 3.88 4.16
C VAL A 50 7.34 3.03 4.92
N ALA A 51 7.29 1.72 4.65
CA ALA A 51 6.39 0.82 5.36
C ALA A 51 6.70 0.80 6.86
N THR A 52 7.98 0.78 7.21
CA THR A 52 8.42 0.82 8.60
C THR A 52 7.99 2.13 9.27
N GLU A 53 8.18 3.26 8.59
CA GLU A 53 7.77 4.56 9.11
C GLU A 53 6.26 4.63 9.32
N ALA A 54 5.49 4.10 8.37
CA ALA A 54 4.04 4.09 8.47
C ALA A 54 3.57 3.29 9.68
N ARG A 55 4.15 2.10 9.88
CA ARG A 55 3.78 1.25 11.00
C ARG A 55 4.27 1.81 12.34
N ALA A 56 5.30 2.62 12.32
CA ALA A 56 5.82 3.27 13.53
C ALA A 56 4.98 4.47 13.97
N GLY A 57 3.99 4.86 13.16
CA GLY A 57 3.07 5.92 13.54
C GLY A 57 3.22 7.23 12.77
N SER A 58 4.13 7.30 11.80
CA SER A 58 4.21 8.50 10.97
C SER A 58 2.89 8.70 10.24
N PRO A 59 2.38 9.94 10.14
CA PRO A 59 1.10 10.17 9.48
C PRO A 59 1.14 9.69 8.03
N PHE A 60 0.20 8.82 7.69
CA PHE A 60 0.18 8.18 6.37
C PHE A 60 0.07 9.22 5.24
N ALA A 61 -0.78 10.23 5.43
CA ALA A 61 -0.96 11.28 4.43
C ALA A 61 0.33 12.04 4.15
N GLU A 62 1.15 12.28 5.17
CA GLU A 62 2.42 12.95 4.98
C GLU A 62 3.40 12.08 4.21
N LEU A 63 3.41 10.77 4.48
CA LEU A 63 4.25 9.83 3.74
C LEU A 63 3.82 9.76 2.28
N VAL A 64 2.51 9.82 2.02
CA VAL A 64 2.00 9.89 0.66
C VAL A 64 2.57 11.11 -0.06
N ARG A 65 2.45 12.27 0.55
CA ARG A 65 2.91 13.52 -0.08
C ARG A 65 4.41 13.51 -0.33
N LYS A 66 5.15 12.88 0.56
CA LYS A 66 6.61 12.88 0.48
C LYS A 66 7.14 11.82 -0.49
N TYR A 67 6.53 10.65 -0.54
CA TYR A 67 7.12 9.51 -1.21
C TYR A 67 6.32 8.94 -2.37
N SER A 68 5.00 9.13 -2.42
CA SER A 68 4.21 8.42 -3.42
C SER A 68 4.49 8.91 -4.83
N ASP A 69 4.64 7.95 -5.73
CA ASP A 69 4.84 8.22 -7.16
C ASP A 69 3.55 8.06 -7.96
N ASP A 70 2.41 7.88 -7.29
CA ASP A 70 1.12 7.75 -7.98
C ASP A 70 0.47 9.12 -8.15
N PRO A 71 0.52 9.70 -9.36
CA PRO A 71 -0.05 11.04 -9.56
C PRO A 71 -1.56 11.09 -9.38
N ASN A 72 -2.24 9.95 -9.53
CA ASN A 72 -3.71 9.93 -9.43
C ASN A 72 -4.21 10.04 -8.01
N THR A 73 -3.44 9.60 -7.02
CA THR A 73 -3.89 9.60 -5.62
C THR A 73 -3.03 10.48 -4.72
N LYS A 74 -1.87 10.91 -5.18
CA LYS A 74 -0.95 11.68 -4.33
C LYS A 74 -1.58 12.95 -3.78
N ALA A 75 -2.33 13.66 -4.60
CA ALA A 75 -2.97 14.91 -4.18
C ALA A 75 -4.16 14.65 -3.26
N ASP A 76 -4.62 13.41 -3.14
CA ASP A 76 -5.77 13.04 -2.32
C ASP A 76 -5.34 12.14 -1.15
N ASP A 77 -4.15 12.38 -0.63
CA ASP A 77 -3.60 11.66 0.52
C ASP A 77 -3.51 10.14 0.30
N GLY A 78 -3.37 9.73 -0.94
CA GLY A 78 -3.25 8.33 -1.32
C GLY A 78 -4.58 7.58 -1.39
N ARG A 79 -5.70 8.27 -1.21
CA ARG A 79 -7.00 7.60 -1.17
C ARG A 79 -7.40 7.06 -2.53
N LEU A 80 -7.70 5.77 -2.55
CA LEU A 80 -8.19 5.09 -3.75
C LEU A 80 -9.73 5.09 -3.81
N GLY A 81 -10.38 5.52 -2.72
CA GLY A 81 -11.81 5.41 -2.59
C GLY A 81 -12.23 3.98 -2.32
N GLN A 82 -13.45 3.66 -2.70
CA GLN A 82 -14.02 2.33 -2.49
C GLN A 82 -13.52 1.38 -3.58
N ILE A 83 -13.04 0.22 -3.19
CA ILE A 83 -12.52 -0.77 -4.14
C ILE A 83 -13.15 -2.14 -3.89
N SER A 84 -13.29 -2.91 -4.98
CA SER A 84 -13.71 -4.30 -4.95
C SER A 84 -12.51 -5.21 -5.19
N ARG A 85 -12.67 -6.52 -4.92
CA ARG A 85 -11.58 -7.48 -5.06
C ARG A 85 -11.07 -7.62 -6.49
N THR A 86 -11.88 -7.28 -7.49
CA THR A 86 -11.53 -7.48 -8.89
C THR A 86 -11.14 -6.20 -9.61
N GLN A 87 -11.13 -5.08 -8.89
CA GLN A 87 -10.98 -3.77 -9.52
C GLN A 87 -9.54 -3.40 -9.81
N LEU A 88 -8.60 -3.92 -9.03
CA LEU A 88 -7.19 -3.60 -9.15
C LEU A 88 -6.37 -4.88 -9.29
N ALA A 89 -5.06 -4.74 -9.42
CA ALA A 89 -4.17 -5.90 -9.56
C ALA A 89 -4.37 -6.87 -8.39
N LYS A 90 -4.38 -8.17 -8.69
CA LYS A 90 -4.66 -9.19 -7.69
C LYS A 90 -3.74 -9.14 -6.47
N PRO A 91 -2.42 -8.97 -6.61
CA PRO A 91 -1.57 -8.86 -5.42
C PRO A 91 -1.99 -7.72 -4.51
N PHE A 92 -2.42 -6.60 -5.10
CA PHE A 92 -2.86 -5.44 -4.35
C PHE A 92 -4.15 -5.75 -3.60
N THR A 93 -5.17 -6.25 -4.30
CA THR A 93 -6.47 -6.50 -3.65
C THR A 93 -6.40 -7.63 -2.65
N ASP A 94 -5.59 -8.67 -2.91
CA ASP A 94 -5.39 -9.74 -1.93
C ASP A 94 -4.82 -9.18 -0.63
N ALA A 95 -3.82 -8.29 -0.72
CA ALA A 95 -3.22 -7.69 0.46
C ALA A 95 -4.18 -6.73 1.16
N ALA A 96 -4.85 -5.87 0.40
CA ALA A 96 -5.75 -4.87 0.96
C ALA A 96 -6.94 -5.49 1.68
N PHE A 97 -7.55 -6.51 1.07
CA PHE A 97 -8.70 -7.18 1.67
C PHE A 97 -8.30 -8.10 2.83
N GLY A 98 -7.02 -8.42 2.95
CA GLY A 98 -6.50 -9.16 4.10
C GLY A 98 -6.27 -8.29 5.33
N LEU A 99 -6.31 -6.96 5.18
CA LEU A 99 -6.09 -6.05 6.29
C LEU A 99 -7.35 -5.85 7.12
N MET A 100 -7.16 -5.61 8.41
CA MET A 100 -8.23 -5.10 9.26
C MET A 100 -8.33 -3.59 9.05
N VAL A 101 -9.44 -3.01 9.43
CA VAL A 101 -9.63 -1.56 9.33
C VAL A 101 -8.51 -0.84 10.09
N LYS A 102 -7.90 0.13 9.44
CA LYS A 102 -6.77 0.94 9.94
C LYS A 102 -5.43 0.21 9.95
N GLU A 103 -5.40 -1.03 9.53
CA GLU A 103 -4.15 -1.79 9.45
C GLU A 103 -3.37 -1.40 8.20
N ILE A 104 -2.03 -1.45 8.31
CA ILE A 104 -1.10 -1.16 7.21
C ILE A 104 -0.36 -2.44 6.88
N THR A 105 -0.08 -2.67 5.59
CA THR A 105 0.66 -3.86 5.17
C THR A 105 2.02 -3.91 5.86
N THR A 106 2.42 -5.12 6.29
CA THR A 106 3.71 -5.33 6.93
C THR A 106 4.84 -5.18 5.92
N ASP A 107 4.68 -5.83 4.77
CA ASP A 107 5.66 -5.74 3.70
C ASP A 107 5.07 -5.00 2.52
N PRO A 108 5.88 -4.26 1.76
CA PRO A 108 5.40 -3.67 0.52
C PRO A 108 4.87 -4.73 -0.43
N VAL A 109 3.84 -4.38 -1.18
CA VAL A 109 3.19 -5.29 -2.13
C VAL A 109 3.65 -4.93 -3.53
N GLU A 110 4.24 -5.89 -4.24
CA GLU A 110 4.72 -5.63 -5.59
C GLU A 110 3.63 -5.85 -6.63
N THR A 111 3.49 -4.90 -7.54
CA THR A 111 2.67 -5.04 -8.74
C THR A 111 3.49 -4.53 -9.92
N ALA A 112 2.92 -4.56 -11.12
CA ALA A 112 3.60 -4.01 -12.29
C ALA A 112 3.94 -2.53 -12.17
N PHE A 113 3.23 -1.80 -11.32
CA PHE A 113 3.47 -0.36 -11.12
C PHE A 113 4.60 -0.07 -10.15
N GLY A 114 5.01 -1.02 -9.35
CA GLY A 114 6.04 -0.84 -8.33
C GLY A 114 5.64 -1.47 -7.01
N PHE A 115 6.09 -0.85 -5.91
CA PHE A 115 5.82 -1.36 -4.56
C PHE A 115 4.79 -0.48 -3.88
N HIS A 116 3.79 -1.10 -3.26
CA HIS A 116 2.70 -0.39 -2.59
C HIS A 116 2.74 -0.62 -1.09
N ILE A 117 2.57 0.46 -0.34
CA ILE A 117 2.28 0.38 1.09
C ILE A 117 0.80 0.72 1.20
N ILE A 118 0.02 -0.21 1.73
CA ILE A 118 -1.45 -0.10 1.72
C ILE A 118 -1.97 0.03 3.13
N LYS A 119 -2.91 0.95 3.31
CA LYS A 119 -3.64 1.09 4.56
C LYS A 119 -5.12 0.93 4.27
N ARG A 120 -5.77 0.01 4.96
CA ARG A 120 -7.22 -0.11 4.88
C ARG A 120 -7.85 0.91 5.81
N THR A 121 -8.72 1.79 5.28
CA THR A 121 -9.32 2.85 6.09
C THR A 121 -10.75 2.54 6.52
N GLU A 122 -11.47 1.75 5.71
CA GLU A 122 -12.83 1.35 6.05
C GLU A 122 -13.17 -0.05 5.59
#